data_f38936cd1f2bfa040f7ef21fffa32dcc
#
_entry.id   f38936cd1f2bfa040f7ef21fffa32dcc
#
_cell.length_a   1.000
_cell.length_b   1.000
_cell.length_c   1.000
_cell.angle_alpha   90.00
_cell.angle_beta   90.00
_cell.angle_gamma   90.00
#
_symmetry.space_group_name_H-M   'P 1'
#
loop_
_entity.id
_entity.type
_entity.pdbx_description
1 polymer ?
#
loop_
_entity_poly.entity_id
_entity_poly.type
_entity_poly.pdbx_seq_one_letter_code
_entity_poly.pdbx_strand_id
1 'polypeptide(L)'
;MSNNQNINNEDSDRLLDIVLTALDDMKGVDVRVIDVRELTSITDRMVVVSGTSTRHVKALAEHVVLQAKQQGYKPLGMEGEATAEWVLVDLIDVVVHVMMPEIRDFYALEKLWSVGGRNDASDNASA
;
A
#
# COMPACT_ATOMS: atom_id res chain seq x y z
N MET A 1 13.71 20.18 -15.71
CA MET A 1 14.23 19.36 -15.95
C MET A 1 14.35 18.45 -14.88
N SER A 2 15.35 18.14 -14.44
CA SER A 2 15.48 17.19 -13.39
C SER A 2 14.76 17.62 -12.13
N ASN A 3 14.48 18.89 -12.02
CA ASN A 3 13.77 19.38 -10.84
C ASN A 3 12.38 18.82 -10.74
N ASN A 4 11.67 18.71 -11.84
CA ASN A 4 10.32 18.20 -11.79
C ASN A 4 10.32 16.77 -11.32
N GLN A 5 11.27 15.99 -11.77
CA GLN A 5 11.34 14.63 -11.37
C GLN A 5 11.68 14.47 -9.91
N ASN A 6 12.60 15.30 -9.41
CA ASN A 6 12.95 15.28 -8.00
C ASN A 6 11.77 15.67 -7.13
N ILE A 7 11.02 16.68 -7.55
CA ILE A 7 9.85 17.12 -6.80
C ILE A 7 8.82 16.02 -6.74
N ASN A 8 8.60 15.31 -7.85
CA ASN A 8 7.63 14.23 -7.86
C ASN A 8 8.05 13.10 -6.95
N ASN A 9 9.34 12.77 -6.95
CA ASN A 9 9.84 11.71 -6.08
C ASN A 9 9.73 12.10 -4.62
N GLU A 10 10.05 13.34 -4.29
CA GLU A 10 9.95 13.82 -2.92
C GLU A 10 8.51 13.81 -2.45
N ASP A 11 7.59 14.17 -3.32
CA ASP A 11 6.19 14.20 -2.97
C ASP A 11 5.65 12.79 -2.75
N SER A 12 6.06 11.87 -3.59
CA SER A 12 5.68 10.47 -3.44
C SER A 12 6.25 9.89 -2.15
N ASP A 13 7.49 10.21 -1.81
CA ASP A 13 8.12 9.76 -0.58
C ASP A 13 7.42 10.35 0.64
N ARG A 14 7.02 11.60 0.55
CA ARG A 14 6.30 12.24 1.64
C ARG A 14 4.96 11.57 1.87
N LEU A 15 4.26 11.26 0.78
CA LEU A 15 2.98 10.57 0.89
C LEU A 15 3.17 9.20 1.51
N LEU A 16 4.23 8.49 1.12
CA LEU A 16 4.51 7.19 1.71
C LEU A 16 4.74 7.31 3.22
N ASP A 17 5.47 8.33 3.66
CA ASP A 17 5.70 8.53 5.09
C ASP A 17 4.40 8.78 5.83
N ILE A 18 3.49 9.55 5.23
CA ILE A 18 2.19 9.82 5.83
C ILE A 18 1.41 8.51 5.99
N VAL A 19 1.44 7.67 4.96
CA VAL A 19 0.75 6.39 4.99
C VAL A 19 1.33 5.50 6.10
N LEU A 20 2.66 5.40 6.14
CA LEU A 20 3.30 4.51 7.11
C LEU A 20 3.04 4.98 8.54
N THR A 21 3.06 6.29 8.76
CA THR A 21 2.77 6.85 10.07
C THR A 21 1.32 6.56 10.46
N ALA A 22 0.40 6.73 9.52
CA ALA A 22 -1.01 6.47 9.78
C ALA A 22 -1.24 5.01 10.16
N LEU A 23 -0.57 4.10 9.45
CA LEU A 23 -0.72 2.67 9.75
C LEU A 23 -0.12 2.32 11.11
N ASP A 24 0.99 2.95 11.45
CA ASP A 24 1.61 2.73 12.74
C ASP A 24 0.74 3.26 13.87
N ASP A 25 0.12 4.42 13.67
CA ASP A 25 -0.79 5.00 14.64
C ASP A 25 -1.88 4.03 15.05
N MET A 26 -2.36 3.25 14.10
CA MET A 26 -3.48 2.33 14.31
C MET A 26 -3.01 0.89 14.43
N LYS A 27 -1.71 0.71 14.65
CA LYS A 27 -1.12 -0.61 14.91
C LYS A 27 -1.33 -1.61 13.78
N GLY A 28 -1.10 -1.16 12.56
CA GLY A 28 -1.12 -2.06 11.40
C GLY A 28 -0.07 -3.15 11.57
N VAL A 29 -0.42 -4.36 11.14
CA VAL A 29 0.43 -5.53 11.34
C VAL A 29 1.18 -5.87 10.08
N ASP A 30 2.48 -6.10 10.22
CA ASP A 30 3.33 -6.61 9.14
C ASP A 30 3.23 -5.72 7.90
N VAL A 31 3.58 -4.45 8.07
CA VAL A 31 3.55 -3.48 6.99
C VAL A 31 4.70 -3.76 6.02
N ARG A 32 4.39 -3.88 4.75
CA ARG A 32 5.38 -4.08 3.70
C ARG A 32 5.24 -3.01 2.65
N VAL A 33 6.37 -2.47 2.21
CA VAL A 33 6.41 -1.45 1.17
C VAL A 33 7.10 -2.05 -0.04
N ILE A 34 6.46 -1.97 -1.19
CA ILE A 34 7.00 -2.52 -2.42
C ILE A 34 7.14 -1.40 -3.43
N ASP A 35 8.35 -1.21 -3.94
CA ASP A 35 8.61 -0.22 -4.96
C ASP A 35 8.25 -0.85 -6.29
N VAL A 36 7.23 -0.33 -6.94
CA VAL A 36 6.74 -0.90 -8.18
C VAL A 36 6.98 0.02 -9.38
N ARG A 37 7.85 1.02 -9.22
CA ARG A 37 8.06 2.01 -10.28
C ARG A 37 8.62 1.39 -11.55
N GLU A 38 9.38 0.32 -11.42
CA GLU A 38 9.93 -0.32 -12.60
C GLU A 38 8.98 -1.35 -13.20
N LEU A 39 7.88 -1.64 -12.51
CA LEU A 39 6.93 -2.65 -12.97
C LEU A 39 5.67 -2.04 -13.55
N THR A 40 5.37 -0.81 -13.19
CA THR A 40 4.17 -0.16 -13.68
C THR A 40 4.37 1.35 -13.63
N SER A 41 3.68 2.06 -14.51
CA SER A 41 3.67 3.51 -14.49
C SER A 41 2.44 4.07 -13.77
N ILE A 42 1.59 3.19 -13.25
CA ILE A 42 0.34 3.62 -12.64
C ILE A 42 0.55 4.16 -11.23
N THR A 43 1.43 3.54 -10.47
CA THR A 43 1.70 3.96 -9.12
C THR A 43 3.18 3.74 -8.81
N ASP A 44 3.70 4.42 -7.80
CA ASP A 44 5.11 4.30 -7.42
C ASP A 44 5.35 3.24 -6.37
N ARG A 45 4.48 3.15 -5.40
CA ARG A 45 4.66 2.23 -4.28
C ARG A 45 3.37 1.51 -3.95
N MET A 46 3.50 0.28 -3.56
CA MET A 46 2.37 -0.49 -3.05
C MET A 46 2.67 -0.81 -1.60
N VAL A 47 1.71 -0.59 -0.72
CA VAL A 47 1.86 -0.89 0.70
C VAL A 47 0.85 -1.98 1.04
N VAL A 48 1.32 -3.03 1.70
CA VAL A 48 0.45 -4.13 2.14
C VAL A 48 0.54 -4.21 3.65
N VAL A 49 -0.61 -4.26 4.30
CA VAL A 49 -0.66 -4.29 5.76
C VAL A 49 -1.83 -5.15 6.18
N SER A 50 -1.72 -5.80 7.33
CA SER A 50 -2.79 -6.62 7.87
C SER A 50 -3.47 -5.93 9.03
N GLY A 51 -4.77 -6.16 9.16
CA GLY A 51 -5.51 -5.81 10.36
C GLY A 51 -5.90 -7.07 11.08
N THR A 52 -6.19 -6.97 12.38
CA THR A 52 -6.51 -8.13 13.20
C THR A 52 -7.97 -8.53 13.10
N SER A 53 -8.82 -7.67 12.56
CA SER A 53 -10.24 -7.92 12.39
C SER A 53 -10.73 -7.06 11.25
N THR A 54 -11.93 -7.32 10.77
CA THR A 54 -12.50 -6.48 9.70
C THR A 54 -12.68 -5.04 10.19
N ARG A 55 -13.03 -4.87 11.46
CA ARG A 55 -13.14 -3.54 12.04
C ARG A 55 -11.78 -2.83 12.01
N HIS A 56 -10.72 -3.55 12.36
CA HIS A 56 -9.37 -2.99 12.36
C HIS A 56 -8.93 -2.63 10.94
N VAL A 57 -9.23 -3.52 9.98
CA VAL A 57 -8.91 -3.26 8.56
C VAL A 57 -9.58 -1.97 8.11
N LYS A 58 -10.85 -1.82 8.42
CA LYS A 58 -11.58 -0.62 8.03
C LYS A 58 -11.02 0.61 8.70
N ALA A 59 -10.70 0.51 9.99
CA ALA A 59 -10.15 1.65 10.74
C ALA A 59 -8.79 2.06 10.17
N LEU A 60 -7.95 1.10 9.82
CA LEU A 60 -6.66 1.39 9.21
C LEU A 60 -6.83 2.15 7.90
N ALA A 61 -7.73 1.67 7.05
CA ALA A 61 -7.94 2.29 5.75
C ALA A 61 -8.50 3.71 5.91
N GLU A 62 -9.45 3.88 6.81
CA GLU A 62 -10.04 5.20 7.03
C GLU A 62 -9.04 6.18 7.61
N HIS A 63 -8.16 5.70 8.47
CA HIS A 63 -7.15 6.57 9.07
C HIS A 63 -6.13 7.02 8.03
N VAL A 64 -5.75 6.11 7.12
CA VAL A 64 -4.87 6.48 6.01
C VAL A 64 -5.50 7.58 5.17
N VAL A 65 -6.78 7.42 4.82
CA VAL A 65 -7.48 8.42 4.03
C VAL A 65 -7.52 9.75 4.76
N LEU A 66 -7.85 9.71 6.04
CA LEU A 66 -7.95 10.95 6.84
C LEU A 66 -6.62 11.68 6.89
N GLN A 67 -5.55 10.96 7.20
CA GLN A 67 -4.24 11.59 7.32
C GLN A 67 -3.75 12.12 5.98
N ALA A 68 -3.99 11.39 4.90
CA ALA A 68 -3.60 11.85 3.58
C ALA A 68 -4.35 13.15 3.23
N LYS A 69 -5.65 13.19 3.48
CA LYS A 69 -6.42 14.37 3.20
C LYS A 69 -5.95 15.59 4.00
N GLN A 70 -5.62 15.36 5.27
CA GLN A 70 -5.15 16.45 6.11
C GLN A 70 -3.85 17.04 5.61
N GLN A 71 -3.07 16.26 4.89
CA GLN A 71 -1.80 16.72 4.34
C GLN A 71 -1.93 17.17 2.89
N GLY A 72 -3.14 17.25 2.37
CA GLY A 72 -3.37 17.78 1.04
C GLY A 72 -3.41 16.74 -0.07
N TYR A 73 -3.42 15.47 0.28
CA TYR A 73 -3.47 14.39 -0.72
C TYR A 73 -4.88 13.84 -0.79
N LYS A 74 -5.50 13.98 -1.95
CA LYS A 74 -6.86 13.55 -2.13
C LYS A 74 -6.87 12.13 -2.69
N PRO A 75 -7.52 11.16 -2.02
CA PRO A 75 -7.56 9.81 -2.54
C PRO A 75 -8.32 9.75 -3.85
N LEU A 76 -7.86 8.91 -4.75
CA LEU A 76 -8.60 8.65 -5.98
C LEU A 76 -9.81 7.79 -5.68
N GLY A 77 -9.68 6.86 -4.74
CA GLY A 77 -10.79 6.02 -4.36
C GLY A 77 -10.44 5.07 -3.23
N MET A 78 -11.47 4.46 -2.69
CA MET A 78 -11.31 3.43 -1.68
C MET A 78 -12.36 2.37 -1.98
N GLU A 79 -11.94 1.10 -1.99
CA GLU A 79 -12.82 0.00 -2.36
C GLU A 79 -12.69 -1.13 -1.37
N GLY A 80 -13.78 -1.87 -1.19
CA GLY A 80 -13.78 -3.05 -0.35
C GLY A 80 -14.21 -2.81 1.07
N GLU A 81 -14.58 -1.58 1.44
CA GLU A 81 -14.88 -1.29 2.83
C GLU A 81 -16.16 -1.95 3.30
N ALA A 82 -17.03 -2.39 2.40
CA ALA A 82 -18.29 -3.01 2.81
C ALA A 82 -18.04 -4.31 3.59
N THR A 83 -17.16 -5.17 3.08
CA THR A 83 -16.83 -6.39 3.79
C THR A 83 -15.61 -6.23 4.67
N ALA A 84 -14.74 -5.29 4.31
CA ALA A 84 -13.54 -4.96 5.06
C ALA A 84 -12.58 -6.14 5.27
N GLU A 85 -12.61 -7.11 4.36
CA GLU A 85 -11.64 -8.18 4.38
C GLU A 85 -10.40 -7.79 3.58
N TRP A 86 -10.58 -6.92 2.60
CA TRP A 86 -9.51 -6.44 1.74
C TRP A 86 -9.93 -5.06 1.26
N VAL A 87 -9.36 -4.03 1.85
CA VAL A 87 -9.68 -2.66 1.49
C VAL A 87 -8.50 -2.06 0.74
N LEU A 88 -8.79 -1.49 -0.42
CA LEU A 88 -7.78 -0.84 -1.23
C LEU A 88 -7.97 0.66 -1.12
N VAL A 89 -6.91 1.37 -0.80
CA VAL A 89 -6.93 2.83 -0.78
C VAL A 89 -5.99 3.30 -1.88
N ASP A 90 -6.54 3.97 -2.88
CA ASP A 90 -5.77 4.44 -4.02
C ASP A 90 -5.44 5.91 -3.83
N LEU A 91 -4.18 6.21 -3.57
CA LEU A 91 -3.70 7.57 -3.40
C LEU A 91 -2.87 8.01 -4.61
N ILE A 92 -3.02 7.30 -5.72
CA ILE A 92 -2.35 7.55 -6.98
C ILE A 92 -0.90 7.11 -6.95
N ASP A 93 -0.03 7.83 -6.27
CA ASP A 93 1.38 7.46 -6.21
C ASP A 93 1.66 6.35 -5.21
N VAL A 94 0.74 6.13 -4.29
CA VAL A 94 0.83 5.05 -3.32
C VAL A 94 -0.52 4.35 -3.26
N VAL A 95 -0.52 3.05 -3.40
CA VAL A 95 -1.72 2.23 -3.29
C VAL A 95 -1.57 1.36 -2.05
N VAL A 96 -2.54 1.41 -1.15
CA VAL A 96 -2.47 0.70 0.11
C VAL A 96 -3.47 -0.45 0.10
N HIS A 97 -3.00 -1.65 0.37
CA HIS A 97 -3.84 -2.84 0.52
C HIS A 97 -3.89 -3.20 1.99
N VAL A 98 -5.06 -3.06 2.60
CA VAL A 98 -5.27 -3.41 4.00
C VAL A 98 -6.10 -4.68 4.02
N MET A 99 -5.57 -5.74 4.59
CA MET A 99 -6.16 -7.06 4.42
C MET A 99 -6.20 -7.83 5.72
N MET A 100 -7.19 -8.71 5.82
CA MET A 100 -7.16 -9.72 6.85
C MET A 100 -6.00 -10.68 6.56
N PRO A 101 -5.37 -11.25 7.60
CA PRO A 101 -4.22 -12.11 7.37
C PRO A 101 -4.52 -13.29 6.44
N GLU A 102 -5.70 -13.88 6.57
CA GLU A 102 -6.05 -15.02 5.72
C GLU A 102 -6.10 -14.65 4.25
N ILE A 103 -6.65 -13.46 3.96
CA ILE A 103 -6.75 -12.99 2.59
C ILE A 103 -5.34 -12.70 2.06
N ARG A 104 -4.52 -12.07 2.89
CA ARG A 104 -3.16 -11.72 2.49
C ARG A 104 -2.36 -12.96 2.14
N ASP A 105 -2.47 -14.00 2.98
CA ASP A 105 -1.75 -15.23 2.73
C ASP A 105 -2.22 -15.90 1.46
N PHE A 106 -3.52 -15.89 1.22
CA PHE A 106 -4.09 -16.56 0.06
C PHE A 106 -3.64 -15.92 -1.24
N TYR A 107 -3.69 -14.59 -1.32
CA TYR A 107 -3.36 -13.91 -2.57
C TYR A 107 -1.88 -13.58 -2.70
N ALA A 108 -1.18 -13.41 -1.60
CA ALA A 108 0.27 -13.19 -1.60
C ALA A 108 0.69 -12.08 -2.55
N LEU A 109 0.01 -10.92 -2.46
CA LEU A 109 0.25 -9.81 -3.38
C LEU A 109 1.70 -9.36 -3.40
N GLU A 110 2.32 -9.26 -2.23
CA GLU A 110 3.69 -8.77 -2.17
C GLU A 110 4.65 -9.73 -2.83
N LYS A 111 4.35 -11.02 -2.82
CA LYS A 111 5.20 -11.99 -3.49
C LYS A 111 5.08 -11.86 -5.00
N LEU A 112 3.88 -11.60 -5.46
CA LEU A 112 3.64 -11.44 -6.88
C LEU A 112 4.47 -10.29 -7.43
N TRP A 113 4.45 -9.15 -6.75
CA TRP A 113 5.21 -8.00 -7.21
C TRP A 113 6.70 -8.22 -7.06
N SER A 114 7.12 -8.86 -5.97
CA SER A 114 8.54 -9.13 -5.75
C SER A 114 9.11 -10.03 -6.83
N VAL A 115 8.38 -11.07 -7.16
CA VAL A 115 8.84 -12.01 -8.20
C VAL A 115 8.91 -11.32 -9.54
N GLY A 116 7.91 -10.51 -9.84
CA GLY A 116 7.92 -9.75 -11.07
C GLY A 116 9.12 -8.83 -11.15
N GLY A 117 9.57 -8.34 -10.01
CA GLY A 117 10.70 -7.44 -9.95
C GLY A 117 12.03 -8.13 -10.01
N ARG A 118 12.12 -9.51 -9.70
CA ARG A 118 13.36 -10.06 -9.62
C ARG A 118 13.39 -11.40 -9.79
N ASN A 119 13.61 -11.85 -9.89
CA ASN A 119 13.78 -13.12 -10.15
C ASN A 119 13.76 -13.90 -9.10
N ASP A 120 13.64 -14.01 -8.71
CA ASP A 120 13.57 -14.67 -7.83
C ASP A 120 13.03 -15.59 -7.75
N ALA A 121 12.90 -15.70 -8.38
CA ALA A 121 12.41 -16.66 -8.52
C ALA A 121 12.61 -17.55 -7.66
N SER A 122 13.21 -17.58 -7.40
CA SER A 122 13.53 -18.39 -6.70
C SER A 122 12.63 -18.85 -5.92
N ASP A 123 12.20 -18.63 -5.79
CA ASP A 123 11.48 -19.02 -5.07
C ASP A 123 10.59 -19.62 -5.39
N ASN A 124 10.45 -19.57 -5.97
CA ASN A 124 9.66 -20.07 -6.14
C ASN A 124 9.57 -21.01 -6.57
N ALA A 125 10.03 -20.92 -6.82
CA ALA A 125 9.99 -21.78 -7.34
C ALA A 125 9.70 -22.64 -6.76
N SER A 126 9.79 -22.61 -6.43
CA SER A 126 9.56 -23.34 -6.02
C SER A 126 8.89 -23.75 -6.05
N ALA A 127 8.87 -23.57 -6.52
CA ALA A 127 8.37 -23.93 -6.46
C ALA A 127 8.26 -24.43 -6.44
#